data_56ac2893b67527efa00340a422367ebb
#
_entry.id   56ac2893b67527efa00340a422367ebb
#
_cell.length_a   1.000
_cell.length_b   1.000
_cell.length_c   1.000
_cell.angle_alpha   90.00
_cell.angle_beta   90.00
_cell.angle_gamma   90.00
#
_symmetry.space_group_name_H-M   'P 1'
#
loop_
_entity.id
_entity.type
_entity.pdbx_description
1 polymer ?
#
loop_
_entity_poly.entity_id
_entity_poly.type
_entity_poly.pdbx_seq_one_letter_code
_entity_poly.pdbx_strand_id
1 'polypeptide(L)'
;MPQTALVLASTLGPGCSAQGRPGMGERGARGSEDLVFQDGRLVSGSLEALMEHLVPTADYYPDRTYIFTFLLSSRVFIRPHDLLARVGRICLEQRRQLEAGPEKAKLKCFSARVVQLLKEWTEAFPYDFQDETVMAELKAITHRVAQCDEEGGTVKKAIAQMTQSLPLALAARGQRQELRDKLCSPALDRGPVLKAKPPAAQKDILGVCCDPLVLAQQLTHIELERVGSIRPEDLMQILSHMDSRDKHRCRGDPAKTRSLEAYDDWFDCLSMLVATEVVKKKHRTRVLEFLIDVARECFNIGNFNSMMAIISGMNLSPVARLKKTWSKVKTAKFDVLEHHMDPSSNFCNYRTALQGAMQRSQTANSSREKVVIPVFNLFVKDMYFLHKIHTNHLPNGHVNFKKFWEISRQIHEFMAWTQVECPFEKDKKIQSYLLTAPVYSEEALFVASFESEGPENHMEKDSWKALRTTLLNRA
;
A
#
# COMPACT_ATOMS: atom_id res chain seq x y z
N MET A 1 -14.42 -16.23 -19.76
CA MET A 1 -13.45 -17.33 -19.97
C MET A 1 -12.41 -17.23 -18.87
N PRO A 2 -12.24 -18.22 -17.98
CA PRO A 2 -11.39 -18.14 -16.80
C PRO A 2 -10.05 -18.80 -17.04
N GLN A 3 -9.02 -18.08 -17.44
CA GLN A 3 -7.66 -18.60 -17.57
C GLN A 3 -6.52 -17.69 -17.06
N THR A 4 -6.85 -16.57 -16.40
CA THR A 4 -5.85 -15.61 -15.90
C THR A 4 -5.41 -15.79 -14.44
N ALA A 5 -5.96 -16.78 -13.73
CA ALA A 5 -5.57 -17.09 -12.35
C ALA A 5 -4.41 -18.11 -12.23
N LEU A 6 -3.90 -18.63 -13.34
CA LEU A 6 -2.97 -19.78 -13.34
C LEU A 6 -1.49 -19.44 -13.63
N VAL A 7 -1.15 -18.18 -13.90
CA VAL A 7 0.24 -17.81 -14.29
C VAL A 7 1.12 -17.35 -13.10
N LEU A 8 0.54 -17.13 -11.92
CA LEU A 8 1.31 -16.70 -10.72
C LEU A 8 1.68 -17.83 -9.75
N ALA A 9 1.38 -19.09 -10.11
CA ALA A 9 1.60 -20.25 -9.19
C ALA A 9 2.93 -21.01 -9.39
N SER A 10 3.86 -20.56 -10.23
CA SER A 10 5.01 -21.37 -10.64
C SER A 10 6.39 -20.87 -10.23
N THR A 11 6.53 -20.08 -9.16
CA THR A 11 7.86 -19.69 -8.67
C THR A 11 8.00 -19.85 -7.15
N LEU A 12 7.73 -21.06 -6.64
CA LEU A 12 8.28 -21.48 -5.36
C LEU A 12 9.00 -22.81 -5.59
N GLY A 13 10.32 -22.76 -5.61
CA GLY A 13 11.19 -23.93 -5.71
C GLY A 13 11.04 -24.85 -4.48
N PRO A 14 11.35 -26.15 -4.63
CA PRO A 14 11.19 -27.13 -3.55
C PRO A 14 12.39 -27.04 -2.58
N GLY A 15 12.13 -26.68 -1.37
CA GLY A 15 13.13 -26.69 -0.30
C GLY A 15 12.62 -27.26 1.01
N CYS A 16 13.15 -28.44 1.35
CA CYS A 16 13.12 -29.16 2.60
C CYS A 16 11.89 -30.00 2.95
N SER A 17 11.98 -31.24 2.55
CA SER A 17 11.32 -32.38 3.15
C SER A 17 11.83 -32.60 4.58
N ALA A 18 10.96 -32.52 5.57
CA ALA A 18 11.16 -33.14 6.88
C ALA A 18 10.00 -34.11 7.09
N GLN A 19 10.31 -35.39 6.95
CA GLN A 19 9.43 -36.48 7.37
C GLN A 19 9.34 -36.47 8.88
N GLY A 20 8.15 -36.26 9.43
CA GLY A 20 7.79 -36.50 10.81
C GLY A 20 6.36 -37.02 10.84
N ARG A 21 6.17 -38.32 11.01
CA ARG A 21 4.88 -38.92 11.32
C ARG A 21 4.36 -38.36 12.65
N PRO A 22 3.13 -37.87 12.75
CA PRO A 22 2.52 -37.57 14.03
C PRO A 22 1.93 -38.86 14.60
N GLY A 23 2.43 -39.22 15.79
CA GLY A 23 1.77 -40.20 16.65
C GLY A 23 0.42 -39.67 17.11
N MET A 24 -0.60 -40.49 16.97
CA MET A 24 -1.93 -40.27 17.51
C MET A 24 -1.86 -40.14 19.05
N GLY A 25 -2.22 -38.96 19.54
CA GLY A 25 -2.55 -38.72 20.94
C GLY A 25 -3.94 -38.10 20.99
N GLU A 26 -4.94 -38.92 21.23
CA GLU A 26 -6.30 -38.48 21.52
C GLU A 26 -6.30 -37.59 22.76
N ARG A 27 -6.70 -36.32 22.60
CA ARG A 27 -7.45 -35.54 23.61
C ARG A 27 -7.81 -34.15 23.08
N GLY A 28 -9.10 -33.84 23.02
CA GLY A 28 -9.62 -32.49 22.81
C GLY A 28 -10.45 -32.29 21.51
N ALA A 29 -11.39 -33.19 21.26
CA ALA A 29 -12.23 -33.19 20.05
C ALA A 29 -13.39 -32.18 20.12
N ARG A 30 -13.15 -30.89 20.21
CA ARG A 30 -14.19 -29.87 19.90
C ARG A 30 -13.74 -28.80 18.90
N GLY A 31 -12.44 -28.63 18.63
CA GLY A 31 -11.94 -27.63 17.67
C GLY A 31 -11.50 -28.21 16.33
N SER A 32 -11.39 -29.55 16.18
CA SER A 32 -10.85 -30.18 14.96
C SER A 32 -11.84 -30.29 13.80
N GLU A 33 -13.14 -30.22 14.06
CA GLU A 33 -14.17 -30.28 13.01
C GLU A 33 -14.46 -28.92 12.36
N ASP A 34 -14.07 -27.83 13.02
CA ASP A 34 -14.32 -26.45 12.57
C ASP A 34 -13.19 -25.83 11.73
N LEU A 35 -12.09 -26.56 11.50
CA LEU A 35 -10.99 -26.15 10.61
C LEU A 35 -10.90 -27.11 9.42
N VAL A 36 -10.91 -26.57 8.22
CA VAL A 36 -10.81 -27.36 6.98
C VAL A 36 -9.46 -27.10 6.32
N PHE A 37 -8.71 -28.19 6.09
CA PHE A 37 -7.43 -28.17 5.41
C PHE A 37 -7.54 -28.85 4.05
N GLN A 38 -6.89 -28.29 3.04
CA GLN A 38 -6.74 -28.90 1.71
C GLN A 38 -5.23 -28.88 1.36
N ASP A 39 -4.67 -30.02 1.02
CA ASP A 39 -3.25 -30.20 0.72
C ASP A 39 -2.31 -29.60 1.80
N GLY A 40 -2.68 -29.78 3.06
CA GLY A 40 -1.94 -29.26 4.21
C GLY A 40 -2.09 -27.76 4.47
N ARG A 41 -2.90 -27.06 3.68
CA ARG A 41 -3.19 -25.62 3.84
C ARG A 41 -4.58 -25.41 4.41
N LEU A 42 -4.68 -24.53 5.39
CA LEU A 42 -5.96 -24.10 5.95
C LEU A 42 -6.77 -23.32 4.90
N VAL A 43 -7.98 -23.78 4.58
CA VAL A 43 -8.85 -23.14 3.58
C VAL A 43 -10.08 -22.48 4.17
N SER A 44 -10.60 -22.98 5.29
CA SER A 44 -11.73 -22.37 5.99
C SER A 44 -11.81 -22.82 7.45
N GLY A 45 -12.56 -22.07 8.26
CA GLY A 45 -12.86 -22.42 9.64
C GLY A 45 -13.86 -21.48 10.28
N SER A 46 -14.43 -21.88 11.42
CA SER A 46 -15.17 -20.96 12.28
C SER A 46 -14.21 -19.87 12.83
N LEU A 47 -14.73 -18.68 13.13
CA LEU A 47 -13.90 -17.61 13.68
C LEU A 47 -13.27 -18.02 15.01
N GLU A 48 -13.99 -18.76 15.83
CA GLU A 48 -13.54 -19.30 17.11
C GLU A 48 -12.37 -20.27 16.91
N ALA A 49 -12.50 -21.24 16.03
CA ALA A 49 -11.45 -22.22 15.75
C ALA A 49 -10.20 -21.58 15.15
N LEU A 50 -10.38 -20.54 14.30
CA LEU A 50 -9.26 -19.76 13.78
C LEU A 50 -8.54 -18.97 14.88
N MET A 51 -9.25 -18.41 15.86
CA MET A 51 -8.64 -17.76 17.02
C MET A 51 -7.89 -18.74 17.92
N GLU A 52 -8.48 -19.92 18.16
CA GLU A 52 -7.80 -20.98 18.92
C GLU A 52 -6.52 -21.46 18.21
N HIS A 53 -6.55 -21.56 16.87
CA HIS A 53 -5.39 -21.91 16.06
C HIS A 53 -4.29 -20.83 16.07
N LEU A 54 -4.64 -19.56 16.35
CA LEU A 54 -3.66 -18.47 16.53
C LEU A 54 -2.90 -18.61 17.86
N VAL A 55 -3.54 -19.11 18.91
CA VAL A 55 -2.94 -19.14 20.24
C VAL A 55 -1.95 -20.31 20.35
N PRO A 56 -0.67 -20.05 20.71
CA PRO A 56 0.31 -21.10 20.89
C PRO A 56 0.00 -21.97 22.11
N THR A 57 0.48 -23.20 22.09
CA THR A 57 0.49 -24.10 23.24
C THR A 57 1.93 -24.40 23.66
N ALA A 58 2.13 -25.25 24.68
CA ALA A 58 3.46 -25.68 25.07
C ALA A 58 4.19 -26.45 23.94
N ASP A 59 3.46 -27.13 23.07
CA ASP A 59 4.00 -27.99 22.02
C ASP A 59 3.74 -27.45 20.59
N TYR A 60 2.94 -26.39 20.45
CA TYR A 60 2.53 -25.80 19.17
C TYR A 60 2.82 -24.32 19.12
N TYR A 61 3.28 -23.85 17.94
CA TYR A 61 3.36 -22.45 17.58
C TYR A 61 2.80 -22.27 16.17
N PRO A 62 1.91 -21.27 15.94
CA PRO A 62 1.34 -21.03 14.61
C PRO A 62 2.40 -20.55 13.62
N ASP A 63 2.21 -20.89 12.35
CA ASP A 63 3.05 -20.39 11.26
C ASP A 63 2.98 -18.86 11.15
N ARG A 64 4.11 -18.21 10.87
CA ARG A 64 4.19 -16.75 10.78
C ARG A 64 3.30 -16.16 9.68
N THR A 65 3.17 -16.87 8.57
CA THR A 65 2.29 -16.45 7.48
C THR A 65 0.83 -16.52 7.92
N TYR A 66 0.48 -17.55 8.70
CA TYR A 66 -0.85 -17.65 9.31
C TYR A 66 -1.10 -16.50 10.30
N ILE A 67 -0.15 -16.22 11.20
CA ILE A 67 -0.27 -15.11 12.16
C ILE A 67 -0.54 -13.80 11.44
N PHE A 68 0.27 -13.46 10.45
CA PHE A 68 0.08 -12.23 9.67
C PHE A 68 -1.27 -12.20 8.95
N THR A 69 -1.62 -13.28 8.26
CA THR A 69 -2.87 -13.38 7.49
C THR A 69 -4.09 -13.28 8.39
N PHE A 70 -4.10 -14.01 9.53
CA PHE A 70 -5.22 -13.96 10.45
C PHE A 70 -5.35 -12.60 11.13
N LEU A 71 -4.27 -12.03 11.66
CA LEU A 71 -4.29 -10.70 12.28
C LEU A 71 -4.73 -9.61 11.30
N LEU A 72 -4.33 -9.69 10.03
CA LEU A 72 -4.76 -8.75 9.00
C LEU A 72 -6.25 -8.91 8.65
N SER A 73 -6.71 -10.15 8.42
CA SER A 73 -8.07 -10.43 7.95
C SER A 73 -9.12 -10.41 9.06
N SER A 74 -8.75 -10.69 10.30
CA SER A 74 -9.68 -10.69 11.44
C SER A 74 -10.42 -9.38 11.62
N ARG A 75 -9.84 -8.25 11.17
CA ARG A 75 -10.46 -6.91 11.21
C ARG A 75 -11.78 -6.81 10.46
N VAL A 76 -12.03 -7.72 9.53
CA VAL A 76 -13.32 -7.81 8.81
C VAL A 76 -14.42 -8.34 9.71
N PHE A 77 -14.07 -9.13 10.73
CA PHE A 77 -15.02 -9.89 11.58
C PHE A 77 -15.05 -9.41 13.02
N ILE A 78 -13.90 -8.97 13.56
CA ILE A 78 -13.72 -8.63 14.96
C ILE A 78 -12.76 -7.45 15.10
N ARG A 79 -13.01 -6.56 16.06
CA ARG A 79 -12.08 -5.45 16.34
C ARG A 79 -10.79 -5.97 17.01
N PRO A 80 -9.63 -5.37 16.74
CA PRO A 80 -8.36 -5.79 17.34
C PRO A 80 -8.38 -5.86 18.88
N HIS A 81 -9.05 -4.90 19.52
CA HIS A 81 -9.25 -4.90 20.98
C HIS A 81 -9.99 -6.16 21.47
N ASP A 82 -11.12 -6.49 20.81
CA ASP A 82 -11.93 -7.65 21.19
C ASP A 82 -11.17 -8.96 20.91
N LEU A 83 -10.37 -9.00 19.84
CA LEU A 83 -9.50 -10.13 19.51
C LEU A 83 -8.43 -10.32 20.59
N LEU A 84 -7.74 -9.26 21.01
CA LEU A 84 -6.71 -9.33 22.06
C LEU A 84 -7.29 -9.84 23.38
N ALA A 85 -8.46 -9.35 23.77
CA ALA A 85 -9.15 -9.80 24.97
C ALA A 85 -9.53 -11.30 24.91
N ARG A 86 -9.96 -11.79 23.74
CA ARG A 86 -10.27 -13.22 23.53
C ARG A 86 -9.01 -14.09 23.56
N VAL A 87 -7.95 -13.68 22.86
CA VAL A 87 -6.64 -14.34 22.87
C VAL A 87 -6.10 -14.40 24.31
N GLY A 88 -6.17 -13.30 25.05
CA GLY A 88 -5.78 -13.24 26.45
C GLY A 88 -6.52 -14.24 27.33
N ARG A 89 -7.84 -14.38 27.15
CA ARG A 89 -8.65 -15.37 27.89
C ARG A 89 -8.23 -16.81 27.58
N ILE A 90 -8.02 -17.15 26.31
CA ILE A 90 -7.57 -18.48 25.91
C ILE A 90 -6.20 -18.78 26.52
N CYS A 91 -5.27 -17.83 26.45
CA CYS A 91 -3.93 -17.99 27.06
C CYS A 91 -4.00 -18.22 28.57
N LEU A 92 -4.86 -17.48 29.28
CA LEU A 92 -5.01 -17.62 30.72
C LEU A 92 -5.63 -18.96 31.14
N GLU A 93 -6.59 -19.44 30.33
CA GLU A 93 -7.20 -20.75 30.58
C GLU A 93 -6.21 -21.90 30.36
N GLN A 94 -5.47 -21.87 29.24
CA GLN A 94 -4.39 -22.87 29.00
C GLN A 94 -3.32 -22.84 30.08
N ARG A 95 -2.96 -21.64 30.53
CA ARG A 95 -2.01 -21.49 31.65
C ARG A 95 -2.50 -22.16 32.93
N ARG A 96 -3.77 -21.94 33.33
CA ARG A 96 -4.37 -22.57 34.51
C ARG A 96 -4.33 -24.10 34.42
N GLN A 97 -4.60 -24.64 33.24
CA GLN A 97 -4.54 -26.09 33.00
C GLN A 97 -3.12 -26.62 33.16
N LEU A 98 -2.10 -25.90 32.67
CA LEU A 98 -0.68 -26.28 32.86
C LEU A 98 -0.23 -26.13 34.31
N GLU A 99 -0.71 -25.12 35.04
CA GLU A 99 -0.39 -24.95 36.48
C GLU A 99 -0.99 -26.05 37.37
N ALA A 100 -2.17 -26.54 37.05
CA ALA A 100 -2.85 -27.62 37.77
C ALA A 100 -2.29 -29.02 37.43
N GLY A 101 -1.55 -29.14 36.31
CA GLY A 101 -1.00 -30.38 35.80
C GLY A 101 0.39 -30.69 36.34
N PRO A 102 0.88 -31.94 36.11
CA PRO A 102 2.22 -32.37 36.56
C PRO A 102 3.37 -31.74 35.76
N GLU A 103 3.09 -31.09 34.63
CA GLU A 103 4.09 -30.63 33.65
C GLU A 103 4.44 -29.13 33.80
N LYS A 104 4.85 -28.70 34.99
CA LYS A 104 5.27 -27.30 35.24
C LYS A 104 6.40 -26.81 34.33
N ALA A 105 7.24 -27.71 33.81
CA ALA A 105 8.30 -27.38 32.86
C ALA A 105 7.76 -26.84 31.53
N LYS A 106 6.57 -27.28 31.08
CA LYS A 106 5.90 -26.78 29.87
C LYS A 106 5.38 -25.36 30.02
N LEU A 107 5.16 -24.88 31.24
CA LEU A 107 4.67 -23.54 31.52
C LEU A 107 5.64 -22.44 31.01
N LYS A 108 6.95 -22.67 31.21
CA LYS A 108 7.99 -21.73 30.74
C LYS A 108 8.02 -21.65 29.21
N CYS A 109 7.94 -22.81 28.53
CA CYS A 109 7.89 -22.85 27.05
C CYS A 109 6.63 -22.20 26.52
N PHE A 110 5.47 -22.47 27.12
CA PHE A 110 4.19 -21.81 26.77
C PHE A 110 4.28 -20.30 26.93
N SER A 111 4.77 -19.80 28.06
CA SER A 111 4.92 -18.37 28.33
C SER A 111 5.81 -17.68 27.31
N ALA A 112 6.95 -18.28 26.96
CA ALA A 112 7.84 -17.74 25.91
C ALA A 112 7.15 -17.65 24.56
N ARG A 113 6.35 -18.64 24.17
CA ARG A 113 5.61 -18.65 22.91
C ARG A 113 4.49 -17.62 22.86
N VAL A 114 3.75 -17.44 23.96
CA VAL A 114 2.73 -16.38 24.05
C VAL A 114 3.37 -15.00 23.89
N VAL A 115 4.49 -14.75 24.58
CA VAL A 115 5.21 -13.47 24.44
C VAL A 115 5.74 -13.28 23.03
N GLN A 116 6.20 -14.33 22.37
CA GLN A 116 6.62 -14.28 20.97
C GLN A 116 5.46 -13.91 20.04
N LEU A 117 4.27 -14.50 20.21
CA LEU A 117 3.08 -14.14 19.45
C LEU A 117 2.72 -12.66 19.63
N LEU A 118 2.70 -12.18 20.89
CA LEU A 118 2.39 -10.78 21.17
C LEU A 118 3.45 -9.83 20.58
N LYS A 119 4.72 -10.23 20.60
CA LYS A 119 5.79 -9.48 19.96
C LYS A 119 5.59 -9.39 18.45
N GLU A 120 5.33 -10.51 17.78
CA GLU A 120 5.06 -10.53 16.34
C GLU A 120 3.82 -9.68 15.98
N TRP A 121 2.77 -9.70 16.83
CA TRP A 121 1.59 -8.85 16.64
C TRP A 121 1.94 -7.36 16.78
N THR A 122 2.64 -6.96 17.83
CA THR A 122 3.02 -5.55 18.05
C THR A 122 3.97 -5.02 16.99
N GLU A 123 4.82 -5.87 16.42
CA GLU A 123 5.73 -5.52 15.32
C GLU A 123 4.98 -5.36 13.98
N ALA A 124 4.07 -6.29 13.67
CA ALA A 124 3.31 -6.27 12.41
C ALA A 124 2.22 -5.19 12.40
N PHE A 125 1.50 -5.03 13.51
CA PHE A 125 0.34 -4.14 13.63
C PHE A 125 0.41 -3.24 14.87
N PRO A 126 1.40 -2.36 15.01
CA PRO A 126 1.60 -1.55 16.22
C PRO A 126 0.43 -0.62 16.53
N TYR A 127 -0.33 -0.20 15.51
CA TYR A 127 -1.50 0.69 15.72
C TYR A 127 -2.69 0.01 16.41
N ASP A 128 -2.72 -1.33 16.48
CA ASP A 128 -3.71 -2.05 17.27
C ASP A 128 -3.58 -1.73 18.77
N PHE A 129 -2.39 -1.28 19.18
CA PHE A 129 -2.02 -0.97 20.56
C PHE A 129 -1.91 0.54 20.83
N GLN A 130 -2.50 1.39 19.98
CA GLN A 130 -2.46 2.84 20.16
C GLN A 130 -3.34 3.32 21.30
N ASP A 131 -4.44 2.61 21.59
CA ASP A 131 -5.37 2.92 22.65
C ASP A 131 -4.83 2.47 24.02
N GLU A 132 -4.99 3.32 25.04
CA GLU A 132 -4.56 3.03 26.41
C GLU A 132 -5.23 1.78 27.00
N THR A 133 -6.48 1.51 26.64
CA THR A 133 -7.21 0.33 27.10
C THR A 133 -6.61 -0.96 26.53
N VAL A 134 -6.21 -0.94 25.26
CA VAL A 134 -5.54 -2.07 24.59
C VAL A 134 -4.13 -2.28 25.16
N MET A 135 -3.42 -1.18 25.43
CA MET A 135 -2.11 -1.26 26.11
C MET A 135 -2.21 -1.80 27.53
N ALA A 136 -3.26 -1.46 28.25
CA ALA A 136 -3.50 -2.01 29.59
C ALA A 136 -3.78 -3.51 29.54
N GLU A 137 -4.58 -3.97 28.58
CA GLU A 137 -4.85 -5.40 28.36
C GLU A 137 -3.56 -6.17 27.98
N LEU A 138 -2.76 -5.63 27.07
CA LEU A 138 -1.45 -6.21 26.70
C LEU A 138 -0.55 -6.36 27.94
N LYS A 139 -0.46 -5.32 28.77
CA LYS A 139 0.32 -5.36 30.02
C LYS A 139 -0.23 -6.38 31.02
N ALA A 140 -1.56 -6.49 31.12
CA ALA A 140 -2.19 -7.47 32.01
C ALA A 140 -1.89 -8.91 31.57
N ILE A 141 -1.99 -9.21 30.28
CA ILE A 141 -1.66 -10.53 29.73
C ILE A 141 -0.17 -10.83 29.95
N THR A 142 0.71 -9.93 29.59
CA THR A 142 2.17 -10.13 29.70
C THR A 142 2.62 -10.26 31.15
N HIS A 143 2.06 -9.48 32.06
CA HIS A 143 2.34 -9.59 33.49
C HIS A 143 1.98 -10.98 34.03
N ARG A 144 0.79 -11.47 33.72
CA ARG A 144 0.33 -12.80 34.17
C ARG A 144 1.19 -13.91 33.56
N VAL A 145 1.55 -13.81 32.28
CA VAL A 145 2.39 -14.79 31.59
C VAL A 145 3.82 -14.81 32.17
N ALA A 146 4.33 -13.66 32.61
CA ALA A 146 5.68 -13.52 33.16
C ALA A 146 5.83 -13.99 34.62
N GLN A 147 4.73 -14.26 35.33
CA GLN A 147 4.78 -14.65 36.75
C GLN A 147 5.56 -15.95 37.02
N CYS A 148 5.74 -16.80 36.02
CA CYS A 148 6.51 -18.04 36.13
C CYS A 148 7.99 -17.90 35.76
N ASP A 149 8.45 -16.72 35.36
CA ASP A 149 9.84 -16.48 34.96
C ASP A 149 10.63 -15.92 36.15
N GLU A 150 11.89 -16.30 36.25
CA GLU A 150 12.81 -15.78 37.25
C GLU A 150 13.13 -14.31 37.01
N GLU A 151 13.59 -13.59 38.01
CA GLU A 151 14.00 -12.21 37.88
C GLU A 151 15.19 -12.12 36.89
N GLY A 152 15.01 -11.35 35.79
CA GLY A 152 15.96 -11.27 34.67
C GLY A 152 15.89 -12.41 33.66
N GLY A 153 14.86 -13.26 33.71
CA GLY A 153 14.61 -14.32 32.74
C GLY A 153 14.31 -13.82 31.31
N THR A 154 14.39 -14.75 30.36
CA THR A 154 14.26 -14.46 28.94
C THR A 154 12.87 -13.89 28.57
N VAL A 155 11.82 -14.37 29.23
CA VAL A 155 10.43 -13.92 29.02
C VAL A 155 10.26 -12.46 29.46
N LYS A 156 10.72 -12.12 30.67
CA LYS A 156 10.68 -10.77 31.24
C LYS A 156 11.50 -9.79 30.39
N LYS A 157 12.67 -10.18 29.87
CA LYS A 157 13.49 -9.37 28.97
C LYS A 157 12.77 -9.11 27.65
N ALA A 158 12.13 -10.12 27.07
CA ALA A 158 11.37 -9.97 25.83
C ALA A 158 10.17 -9.02 26.00
N ILE A 159 9.45 -9.12 27.12
CA ILE A 159 8.35 -8.22 27.48
C ILE A 159 8.85 -6.78 27.64
N ALA A 160 9.95 -6.58 28.38
CA ALA A 160 10.53 -5.26 28.59
C ALA A 160 10.93 -4.62 27.25
N GLN A 161 11.59 -5.38 26.37
CA GLN A 161 11.97 -4.92 25.04
C GLN A 161 10.76 -4.55 24.19
N MET A 162 9.70 -5.39 24.16
CA MET A 162 8.45 -5.13 23.45
C MET A 162 7.78 -3.86 23.98
N THR A 163 7.67 -3.71 25.29
CA THR A 163 7.03 -2.56 25.95
C THR A 163 7.80 -1.26 25.72
N GLN A 164 9.11 -1.32 25.57
CA GLN A 164 9.95 -0.17 25.21
C GLN A 164 9.87 0.18 23.72
N SER A 165 9.91 -0.83 22.83
CA SER A 165 9.96 -0.61 21.38
C SER A 165 8.63 -0.10 20.80
N LEU A 166 7.50 -0.54 21.36
CA LEU A 166 6.17 -0.20 20.83
C LEU A 166 5.84 1.29 20.89
N PRO A 167 6.01 2.02 22.01
CA PRO A 167 5.79 3.47 22.04
C PRO A 167 6.73 4.23 21.11
N LEU A 168 7.99 3.79 20.98
CA LEU A 168 8.95 4.40 20.06
C LEU A 168 8.53 4.20 18.60
N ALA A 169 8.05 3.01 18.25
CA ALA A 169 7.54 2.71 16.91
C ALA A 169 6.30 3.56 16.59
N LEU A 170 5.39 3.72 17.54
CA LEU A 170 4.20 4.56 17.39
C LEU A 170 4.56 6.05 17.27
N ALA A 171 5.47 6.56 18.11
CA ALA A 171 5.93 7.94 18.07
C ALA A 171 6.67 8.27 16.76
N ALA A 172 7.59 7.42 16.32
CA ALA A 172 8.34 7.60 15.07
C ALA A 172 7.42 7.61 13.85
N ARG A 173 6.35 6.79 13.87
CA ARG A 173 5.34 6.76 12.81
C ARG A 173 4.42 7.97 12.87
N GLY A 174 4.04 8.44 14.06
CA GLY A 174 3.27 9.67 14.26
C GLY A 174 3.99 10.89 13.71
N GLN A 175 5.28 11.05 13.99
CA GLN A 175 6.10 12.14 13.45
C GLN A 175 6.20 12.09 11.92
N ARG A 176 6.36 10.91 11.34
CA ARG A 176 6.35 10.75 9.87
C ARG A 176 4.99 11.11 9.26
N GLN A 177 3.90 10.82 9.95
CA GLN A 177 2.56 11.19 9.52
C GLN A 177 2.34 12.71 9.58
N GLU A 178 2.73 13.38 10.65
CA GLU A 178 2.64 14.85 10.77
C GLU A 178 3.50 15.57 9.72
N LEU A 179 4.72 15.09 9.48
CA LEU A 179 5.58 15.64 8.43
C LEU A 179 4.93 15.51 7.05
N ARG A 180 4.23 14.41 6.82
CA ARG A 180 3.51 14.09 5.61
C ARG A 180 2.24 14.91 5.45
N ASP A 181 1.45 15.07 6.49
CA ASP A 181 0.24 15.91 6.49
C ASP A 181 0.60 17.37 6.17
N LYS A 182 1.77 17.83 6.62
CA LYS A 182 2.33 19.13 6.25
C LYS A 182 2.78 19.21 4.78
N LEU A 183 3.21 18.10 4.20
CA LEU A 183 3.61 17.99 2.79
C LEU A 183 2.43 17.68 1.85
N CYS A 184 1.35 17.12 2.38
CA CYS A 184 0.15 16.69 1.68
C CYS A 184 -0.99 17.70 1.78
N SER A 185 -0.73 18.98 1.97
CA SER A 185 -1.76 20.00 1.68
C SER A 185 -2.22 19.80 0.24
N PRO A 186 -3.54 19.63 0.00
CA PRO A 186 -4.03 19.25 -1.32
C PRO A 186 -3.54 20.23 -2.36
N ALA A 187 -2.81 19.73 -3.34
CA ALA A 187 -2.33 20.52 -4.47
C ALA A 187 -3.49 21.12 -5.27
N LEU A 188 -4.67 20.53 -5.16
CA LEU A 188 -5.93 20.96 -5.76
C LEU A 188 -6.52 22.25 -5.14
N ASP A 189 -6.14 22.60 -3.90
CA ASP A 189 -6.56 23.87 -3.27
C ASP A 189 -5.69 25.07 -3.70
N ARG A 190 -4.71 24.82 -4.56
CA ARG A 190 -3.88 25.86 -5.18
C ARG A 190 -4.65 26.49 -6.32
N GLY A 191 -5.63 27.33 -5.97
CA GLY A 191 -6.62 27.94 -6.83
C GLY A 191 -6.11 28.41 -8.20
N PRO A 192 -6.99 28.50 -9.21
CA PRO A 192 -6.65 28.88 -10.57
C PRO A 192 -6.11 30.31 -10.57
N VAL A 193 -4.80 30.45 -10.69
CA VAL A 193 -4.14 31.75 -10.79
C VAL A 193 -4.24 32.24 -12.23
N LEU A 194 -5.48 32.59 -12.67
CA LEU A 194 -5.66 33.30 -13.95
C LEU A 194 -5.40 34.80 -13.86
N LYS A 195 -5.33 35.37 -12.64
CA LYS A 195 -5.14 36.83 -12.45
C LYS A 195 -3.82 37.22 -11.77
N ALA A 196 -3.06 36.31 -11.19
CA ALA A 196 -1.73 36.68 -10.71
C ALA A 196 -0.77 36.70 -11.91
N LYS A 197 -0.25 37.85 -12.26
CA LYS A 197 1.03 37.91 -12.99
C LYS A 197 1.95 36.91 -12.28
N PRO A 198 2.48 35.88 -13.00
CA PRO A 198 3.43 35.00 -12.37
C PRO A 198 4.52 35.91 -11.78
N PRO A 199 4.91 35.73 -10.51
CA PRO A 199 6.05 36.46 -9.99
C PRO A 199 7.20 36.23 -10.98
N ALA A 200 7.89 37.30 -11.35
CA ALA A 200 8.86 37.38 -12.46
C ALA A 200 10.04 36.38 -12.38
N ALA A 201 10.01 35.43 -11.43
CA ALA A 201 11.05 34.46 -11.13
C ALA A 201 10.57 33.01 -10.97
N GLN A 202 9.33 32.64 -11.32
CA GLN A 202 8.91 31.24 -11.18
C GLN A 202 9.56 30.42 -12.31
N LYS A 203 10.63 29.68 -11.94
CA LYS A 203 11.33 28.76 -12.85
C LYS A 203 10.36 27.66 -13.28
N ASP A 204 10.40 27.30 -14.55
CA ASP A 204 9.69 26.12 -15.08
C ASP A 204 10.45 24.84 -14.74
N ILE A 205 9.84 23.69 -15.06
CA ILE A 205 10.44 22.38 -14.83
C ILE A 205 11.86 22.28 -15.45
N LEU A 206 12.04 22.79 -16.67
CA LEU A 206 13.34 22.79 -17.36
C LEU A 206 14.35 23.76 -16.72
N GLY A 207 13.88 24.84 -16.09
CA GLY A 207 14.71 25.78 -15.35
C GLY A 207 15.08 25.28 -13.93
N VAL A 208 14.34 24.30 -13.42
CA VAL A 208 14.60 23.65 -12.13
C VAL A 208 15.50 22.43 -12.30
N CYS A 209 15.24 21.60 -13.30
CA CYS A 209 15.98 20.39 -13.60
C CYS A 209 15.97 20.15 -15.13
N CYS A 210 17.13 20.00 -15.72
CA CYS A 210 17.28 19.70 -17.14
C CYS A 210 17.74 18.26 -17.42
N ASP A 211 18.01 17.46 -16.38
CA ASP A 211 18.41 16.06 -16.47
C ASP A 211 17.21 15.16 -16.16
N PRO A 212 16.70 14.38 -17.15
CA PRO A 212 15.57 13.49 -16.97
C PRO A 212 15.79 12.42 -15.89
N LEU A 213 17.02 11.89 -15.77
CA LEU A 213 17.35 10.88 -14.78
C LEU A 213 17.26 11.46 -13.36
N VAL A 214 17.82 12.65 -13.15
CA VAL A 214 17.76 13.32 -11.84
C VAL A 214 16.32 13.60 -11.44
N LEU A 215 15.48 14.06 -12.38
CA LEU A 215 14.07 14.30 -12.07
C LEU A 215 13.32 13.00 -11.73
N ALA A 216 13.56 11.92 -12.47
CA ALA A 216 12.99 10.60 -12.19
C ALA A 216 13.42 10.06 -10.81
N GLN A 217 14.67 10.29 -10.41
CA GLN A 217 15.17 9.95 -9.08
C GLN A 217 14.45 10.74 -7.97
N GLN A 218 14.18 12.03 -8.19
CA GLN A 218 13.45 12.86 -7.22
C GLN A 218 11.97 12.46 -7.12
N LEU A 219 11.32 12.11 -8.23
CA LEU A 219 9.98 11.52 -8.23
C LEU A 219 9.96 10.20 -7.45
N THR A 220 10.99 9.37 -7.61
CA THR A 220 11.11 8.09 -6.87
C THR A 220 11.24 8.32 -5.37
N HIS A 221 11.93 9.37 -4.92
CA HIS A 221 11.96 9.76 -3.51
C HIS A 221 10.55 10.05 -2.98
N ILE A 222 9.79 10.88 -3.68
CA ILE A 222 8.42 11.24 -3.27
C ILE A 222 7.52 10.00 -3.22
N GLU A 223 7.62 9.15 -4.24
CA GLU A 223 6.84 7.91 -4.29
C GLU A 223 7.13 7.00 -3.10
N LEU A 224 8.41 6.70 -2.83
CA LEU A 224 8.81 5.82 -1.73
C LEU A 224 8.43 6.40 -0.35
N GLU A 225 8.55 7.72 -0.17
CA GLU A 225 8.09 8.38 1.07
C GLU A 225 6.58 8.26 1.26
N ARG A 226 5.79 8.37 0.18
CA ARG A 226 4.33 8.31 0.23
C ARG A 226 3.82 6.88 0.34
N VAL A 227 4.29 5.98 -0.51
CA VAL A 227 3.88 4.57 -0.49
C VAL A 227 4.32 3.87 0.79
N GLY A 228 5.50 4.21 1.33
CA GLY A 228 5.99 3.71 2.61
C GLY A 228 5.14 4.13 3.83
N SER A 229 4.13 4.96 3.63
CA SER A 229 3.17 5.34 4.66
C SER A 229 1.93 4.48 4.69
N ILE A 230 1.64 3.81 3.60
CA ILE A 230 0.51 2.92 3.50
C ILE A 230 0.77 1.72 4.40
N ARG A 231 -0.22 1.36 5.21
CA ARG A 231 -0.17 0.23 6.13
C ARG A 231 -0.96 -0.94 5.55
N PRO A 232 -0.62 -2.20 5.92
CA PRO A 232 -1.40 -3.36 5.50
C PRO A 232 -2.88 -3.24 5.88
N GLU A 233 -3.15 -2.76 7.09
CA GLU A 233 -4.50 -2.55 7.59
C GLU A 233 -5.30 -1.50 6.83
N ASP A 234 -4.65 -0.48 6.26
CA ASP A 234 -5.31 0.54 5.43
C ASP A 234 -5.84 -0.09 4.14
N LEU A 235 -5.03 -0.96 3.49
CA LEU A 235 -5.43 -1.70 2.29
C LEU A 235 -6.59 -2.65 2.58
N MET A 236 -6.56 -3.33 3.72
CA MET A 236 -7.64 -4.22 4.14
C MET A 236 -8.94 -3.47 4.43
N GLN A 237 -8.83 -2.27 4.98
CA GLN A 237 -9.98 -1.41 5.28
C GLN A 237 -10.71 -0.93 4.02
N ILE A 238 -9.96 -0.55 2.95
CA ILE A 238 -10.59 -0.19 1.67
C ILE A 238 -11.49 -1.31 1.17
N LEU A 239 -11.01 -2.56 1.21
CA LEU A 239 -11.78 -3.70 0.75
C LEU A 239 -13.07 -3.88 1.57
N SER A 240 -13.02 -3.65 2.87
CA SER A 240 -14.17 -3.72 3.76
C SER A 240 -15.19 -2.60 3.51
N HIS A 241 -14.73 -1.39 3.19
CA HIS A 241 -15.61 -0.27 2.86
C HIS A 241 -16.32 -0.44 1.52
N MET A 242 -15.68 -1.06 0.56
CA MET A 242 -16.27 -1.35 -0.75
C MET A 242 -17.42 -2.37 -0.69
N ASP A 243 -17.51 -3.17 0.39
CA ASP A 243 -18.63 -4.11 0.62
C ASP A 243 -19.85 -3.48 1.28
N SER A 244 -19.67 -2.35 1.97
CA SER A 244 -20.77 -1.77 2.75
C SER A 244 -21.75 -0.98 1.86
N ARG A 245 -22.67 -1.71 1.19
CA ARG A 245 -24.01 -1.17 0.87
C ARG A 245 -24.78 -0.83 2.16
N ASP A 246 -24.38 -1.36 3.29
CA ASP A 246 -24.86 -1.03 4.64
C ASP A 246 -24.09 0.17 5.21
N LYS A 247 -24.60 1.37 4.90
CA LYS A 247 -24.10 2.67 5.39
C LYS A 247 -24.09 2.83 6.93
N HIS A 248 -24.47 1.82 7.69
CA HIS A 248 -24.65 1.92 9.14
C HIS A 248 -23.64 1.14 10.00
N ARG A 249 -22.79 0.28 9.44
CA ARG A 249 -21.98 -0.63 10.27
C ARG A 249 -20.50 -0.30 10.43
N CYS A 250 -19.94 0.52 9.54
CA CYS A 250 -18.54 0.91 9.66
C CYS A 250 -18.39 2.41 9.41
N ARG A 251 -18.56 3.22 10.45
CA ARG A 251 -17.86 4.50 10.48
C ARG A 251 -16.37 4.19 10.63
N GLY A 252 -15.70 3.93 9.51
CA GLY A 252 -14.25 3.88 9.45
C GLY A 252 -13.71 5.21 9.93
N ASP A 253 -12.68 5.17 10.73
CA ASP A 253 -11.98 6.35 11.20
C ASP A 253 -11.43 7.08 9.95
N PRO A 254 -11.87 8.33 9.65
CA PRO A 254 -11.40 9.10 8.50
C PRO A 254 -9.88 9.28 8.48
N ALA A 255 -9.23 9.16 9.63
CA ALA A 255 -7.78 9.23 9.75
C ALA A 255 -7.07 8.02 9.11
N LYS A 256 -7.75 6.89 8.94
CA LYS A 256 -7.14 5.63 8.47
C LYS A 256 -7.07 5.50 6.94
N THR A 257 -7.91 6.22 6.19
CA THR A 257 -7.88 6.22 4.71
C THR A 257 -7.01 7.34 4.12
N ARG A 258 -6.64 8.32 4.94
CA ARG A 258 -5.92 9.53 4.52
C ARG A 258 -4.60 9.25 3.78
N SER A 259 -3.86 8.21 4.18
CA SER A 259 -2.58 7.87 3.51
C SER A 259 -2.79 7.37 2.09
N LEU A 260 -3.87 6.65 1.86
CA LEU A 260 -4.25 6.10 0.56
C LEU A 260 -4.79 7.19 -0.36
N GLU A 261 -5.69 8.02 0.16
CA GLU A 261 -6.22 9.20 -0.53
C GLU A 261 -5.08 10.15 -0.91
N ALA A 262 -4.14 10.41 0.01
CA ALA A 262 -2.99 11.26 -0.24
C ALA A 262 -2.02 10.68 -1.29
N TYR A 263 -1.97 9.35 -1.44
CA TYR A 263 -1.16 8.72 -2.47
C TYR A 263 -1.84 8.77 -3.85
N ASP A 264 -3.14 8.59 -3.89
CA ASP A 264 -3.96 8.76 -5.09
C ASP A 264 -3.96 10.22 -5.56
N ASP A 265 -4.15 11.17 -4.63
CA ASP A 265 -4.04 12.62 -4.90
C ASP A 265 -2.68 13.01 -5.48
N TRP A 266 -1.60 12.31 -5.09
CA TRP A 266 -0.28 12.56 -5.66
C TRP A 266 -0.19 12.13 -7.12
N PHE A 267 -0.76 10.99 -7.48
CA PHE A 267 -0.81 10.53 -8.87
C PHE A 267 -1.52 11.56 -9.76
N ASP A 268 -2.68 12.03 -9.32
CA ASP A 268 -3.46 13.04 -10.04
C ASP A 268 -2.70 14.38 -10.09
N CYS A 269 -2.09 14.80 -8.98
CA CYS A 269 -1.29 16.01 -8.93
C CYS A 269 -0.11 15.98 -9.92
N LEU A 270 0.61 14.86 -10.01
CA LEU A 270 1.71 14.70 -10.95
C LEU A 270 1.21 14.73 -12.41
N SER A 271 0.11 14.06 -12.70
CA SER A 271 -0.51 14.10 -14.04
C SER A 271 -0.93 15.51 -14.44
N MET A 272 -1.55 16.25 -13.54
CA MET A 272 -1.97 17.63 -13.76
C MET A 272 -0.77 18.59 -13.84
N LEU A 273 0.31 18.36 -13.07
CA LEU A 273 1.55 19.13 -13.17
C LEU A 273 2.19 18.97 -14.55
N VAL A 274 2.28 17.75 -15.05
CA VAL A 274 2.78 17.44 -16.40
C VAL A 274 1.99 18.21 -17.45
N ALA A 275 0.66 18.11 -17.42
CA ALA A 275 -0.20 18.84 -18.36
C ALA A 275 -0.02 20.36 -18.24
N THR A 276 0.08 20.87 -17.01
CA THR A 276 0.28 22.28 -16.73
C THR A 276 1.59 22.79 -17.33
N GLU A 277 2.67 22.05 -17.15
CA GLU A 277 3.99 22.42 -17.69
C GLU A 277 4.01 22.43 -19.23
N VAL A 278 3.24 21.54 -19.87
CA VAL A 278 3.13 21.51 -21.33
C VAL A 278 2.35 22.72 -21.85
N VAL A 279 1.17 23.03 -21.28
CA VAL A 279 0.29 24.10 -21.85
C VAL A 279 0.79 25.51 -21.57
N LYS A 280 1.55 25.73 -20.50
CA LYS A 280 2.04 27.07 -20.09
C LYS A 280 3.06 27.71 -21.04
N LYS A 281 3.72 26.99 -21.96
CA LYS A 281 5.01 27.43 -22.49
C LYS A 281 5.10 27.61 -23.99
N LYS A 282 6.03 28.52 -24.37
CA LYS A 282 6.46 28.72 -25.77
C LYS A 282 7.27 27.51 -26.31
N HIS A 283 7.85 26.67 -25.46
CA HIS A 283 8.73 25.55 -25.83
C HIS A 283 8.09 24.18 -25.55
N ARG A 284 6.79 24.02 -25.81
CA ARG A 284 6.02 22.81 -25.52
C ARG A 284 6.66 21.51 -26.04
N THR A 285 7.17 21.52 -27.27
CA THR A 285 7.85 20.36 -27.85
C THR A 285 9.02 19.89 -26.97
N ARG A 286 9.86 20.81 -26.52
CA ARG A 286 11.01 20.49 -25.67
C ARG A 286 10.57 19.97 -24.29
N VAL A 287 9.51 20.53 -23.72
CA VAL A 287 8.94 20.06 -22.46
C VAL A 287 8.38 18.64 -22.61
N LEU A 288 7.64 18.36 -23.69
CA LEU A 288 7.13 17.03 -23.97
C LEU A 288 8.26 16.00 -24.14
N GLU A 289 9.27 16.31 -24.96
CA GLU A 289 10.42 15.40 -25.15
C GLU A 289 11.17 15.15 -23.85
N PHE A 290 11.35 16.16 -23.00
CA PHE A 290 11.95 16.03 -21.68
C PHE A 290 11.11 15.12 -20.77
N LEU A 291 9.78 15.33 -20.70
CA LEU A 291 8.89 14.52 -19.88
C LEU A 291 8.78 13.07 -20.35
N ILE A 292 8.86 12.83 -21.67
CA ILE A 292 8.96 11.49 -22.24
C ILE A 292 10.25 10.79 -21.75
N ASP A 293 11.37 11.50 -21.78
CA ASP A 293 12.64 10.96 -21.25
C ASP A 293 12.56 10.70 -19.74
N VAL A 294 11.90 11.58 -18.95
CA VAL A 294 11.66 11.35 -17.52
C VAL A 294 10.83 10.10 -17.29
N ALA A 295 9.74 9.90 -18.04
CA ALA A 295 8.90 8.72 -17.92
C ALA A 295 9.69 7.45 -18.25
N ARG A 296 10.58 7.48 -19.24
CA ARG A 296 11.46 6.38 -19.57
C ARG A 296 12.47 6.08 -18.45
N GLU A 297 13.04 7.09 -17.82
CA GLU A 297 13.93 6.89 -16.68
C GLU A 297 13.17 6.35 -15.46
N CYS A 298 11.91 6.75 -15.23
CA CYS A 298 11.05 6.14 -14.22
C CYS A 298 10.85 4.64 -14.50
N PHE A 299 10.59 4.26 -15.76
CA PHE A 299 10.50 2.84 -16.17
C PHE A 299 11.79 2.08 -15.85
N ASN A 300 12.93 2.64 -16.22
CA ASN A 300 14.25 2.03 -16.02
C ASN A 300 14.58 1.84 -14.53
N ILE A 301 14.17 2.79 -13.67
CA ILE A 301 14.33 2.69 -12.20
C ILE A 301 13.41 1.61 -11.61
N GLY A 302 12.26 1.34 -12.24
CA GLY A 302 11.19 0.50 -11.70
C GLY A 302 10.06 1.30 -11.04
N ASN A 303 10.01 2.62 -11.23
CA ASN A 303 8.95 3.51 -10.76
C ASN A 303 7.82 3.59 -11.79
N PHE A 304 6.99 2.54 -11.84
CA PHE A 304 5.88 2.45 -12.78
C PHE A 304 4.74 3.43 -12.45
N ASN A 305 4.57 3.81 -11.19
CA ASN A 305 3.51 4.74 -10.78
C ASN A 305 3.74 6.14 -11.34
N SER A 306 4.93 6.72 -11.14
CA SER A 306 5.27 8.02 -11.74
C SER A 306 5.30 7.98 -13.26
N MET A 307 5.78 6.89 -13.87
CA MET A 307 5.74 6.70 -15.32
C MET A 307 4.30 6.82 -15.84
N MET A 308 3.37 6.08 -15.22
CA MET A 308 1.95 6.09 -15.61
C MET A 308 1.33 7.47 -15.41
N ALA A 309 1.63 8.17 -14.31
CA ALA A 309 1.13 9.51 -14.05
C ALA A 309 1.60 10.53 -15.11
N ILE A 310 2.87 10.44 -15.54
CA ILE A 310 3.42 11.30 -16.60
C ILE A 310 2.72 11.01 -17.94
N ILE A 311 2.58 9.74 -18.31
CA ILE A 311 1.88 9.34 -19.55
C ILE A 311 0.42 9.82 -19.51
N SER A 312 -0.27 9.63 -18.37
CA SER A 312 -1.65 10.08 -18.18
C SER A 312 -1.77 11.60 -18.35
N GLY A 313 -0.84 12.37 -17.80
CA GLY A 313 -0.80 13.83 -17.96
C GLY A 313 -0.60 14.28 -19.39
N MET A 314 0.25 13.59 -20.16
CA MET A 314 0.45 13.88 -21.59
C MET A 314 -0.77 13.48 -22.44
N ASN A 315 -1.53 12.49 -22.01
CA ASN A 315 -2.74 11.99 -22.68
C ASN A 315 -4.03 12.73 -22.27
N LEU A 316 -3.96 13.65 -21.30
CA LEU A 316 -5.11 14.51 -20.99
C LEU A 316 -5.55 15.28 -22.23
N SER A 317 -6.86 15.38 -22.44
CA SER A 317 -7.46 16.01 -23.63
C SER A 317 -6.89 17.39 -23.95
N PRO A 318 -6.61 18.30 -22.97
CA PRO A 318 -6.00 19.60 -23.26
C PRO A 318 -4.59 19.50 -23.85
N VAL A 319 -3.84 18.43 -23.56
CA VAL A 319 -2.49 18.19 -24.10
C VAL A 319 -2.56 17.40 -25.41
N ALA A 320 -3.35 16.34 -25.44
CA ALA A 320 -3.50 15.46 -26.61
C ALA A 320 -4.03 16.20 -27.85
N ARG A 321 -4.86 17.25 -27.67
CA ARG A 321 -5.37 18.08 -28.77
C ARG A 321 -4.33 18.97 -29.45
N LEU A 322 -3.16 19.17 -28.87
CA LEU A 322 -2.11 20.07 -29.40
C LEU A 322 -1.37 19.43 -30.59
N LYS A 323 -2.06 19.23 -31.69
CA LYS A 323 -1.57 18.52 -32.89
C LYS A 323 -0.33 19.16 -33.52
N LYS A 324 -0.26 20.49 -33.56
CA LYS A 324 0.89 21.22 -34.10
C LYS A 324 2.14 21.06 -33.23
N THR A 325 1.97 20.90 -31.92
CA THR A 325 3.03 20.63 -30.99
C THR A 325 3.50 19.17 -31.15
N TRP A 326 2.57 18.20 -31.10
CA TRP A 326 2.87 16.78 -31.23
C TRP A 326 3.54 16.42 -32.56
N SER A 327 3.17 17.09 -33.68
CA SER A 327 3.81 16.83 -34.97
C SER A 327 5.32 17.15 -35.01
N LYS A 328 5.83 17.88 -34.01
CA LYS A 328 7.25 18.26 -33.88
C LYS A 328 7.97 17.41 -32.83
N VAL A 329 7.26 16.59 -32.04
CA VAL A 329 7.80 15.72 -31.00
C VAL A 329 8.30 14.41 -31.63
N LYS A 330 9.45 13.92 -31.16
CA LYS A 330 9.95 12.60 -31.51
C LYS A 330 9.21 11.55 -30.67
N THR A 331 8.13 10.97 -31.22
CA THR A 331 7.19 10.13 -30.48
C THR A 331 7.67 8.70 -30.24
N ALA A 332 8.69 8.20 -30.94
CA ALA A 332 9.09 6.79 -30.89
C ALA A 332 9.29 6.24 -29.47
N LYS A 333 9.87 7.03 -28.55
CA LYS A 333 10.02 6.63 -27.15
C LYS A 333 8.69 6.66 -26.41
N PHE A 334 7.82 7.59 -26.72
CA PHE A 334 6.49 7.71 -26.14
C PHE A 334 5.59 6.53 -26.57
N ASP A 335 5.63 6.17 -27.83
CA ASP A 335 4.88 5.03 -28.39
C ASP A 335 5.24 3.72 -27.66
N VAL A 336 6.52 3.53 -27.33
CA VAL A 336 6.99 2.37 -26.54
C VAL A 336 6.42 2.40 -25.10
N LEU A 337 6.40 3.58 -24.47
CA LEU A 337 5.84 3.72 -23.12
C LEU A 337 4.33 3.48 -23.11
N GLU A 338 3.61 4.01 -24.09
CA GLU A 338 2.17 3.75 -24.26
C GLU A 338 1.89 2.27 -24.50
N HIS A 339 2.74 1.59 -25.29
CA HIS A 339 2.62 0.14 -25.49
C HIS A 339 2.75 -0.62 -24.17
N HIS A 340 3.67 -0.24 -23.28
CA HIS A 340 3.77 -0.85 -21.95
C HIS A 340 2.53 -0.61 -21.09
N MET A 341 1.84 0.51 -21.28
CA MET A 341 0.66 0.90 -20.50
C MET A 341 -0.67 0.63 -21.22
N ASP A 342 -0.63 -0.12 -22.33
CA ASP A 342 -1.83 -0.51 -23.05
C ASP A 342 -2.79 -1.30 -22.13
N PRO A 343 -4.04 -0.85 -21.96
CA PRO A 343 -5.02 -1.51 -21.11
C PRO A 343 -5.55 -2.83 -21.66
N SER A 344 -5.30 -3.14 -22.91
CA SER A 344 -5.72 -4.40 -23.53
C SER A 344 -5.17 -5.61 -22.78
N SER A 345 -5.95 -6.69 -22.75
CA SER A 345 -5.61 -7.90 -21.99
C SER A 345 -5.26 -7.63 -20.51
N ASN A 346 -5.97 -6.70 -19.89
CA ASN A 346 -5.78 -6.30 -18.49
C ASN A 346 -4.33 -5.84 -18.20
N PHE A 347 -3.80 -4.93 -19.02
CA PHE A 347 -2.45 -4.38 -18.88
C PHE A 347 -1.34 -5.45 -18.95
N CYS A 348 -1.44 -6.42 -19.86
CA CYS A 348 -0.53 -7.56 -19.96
C CYS A 348 0.94 -7.12 -20.08
N ASN A 349 1.23 -6.11 -20.91
CA ASN A 349 2.59 -5.62 -21.13
C ASN A 349 3.19 -5.00 -19.85
N TYR A 350 2.41 -4.19 -19.14
CA TYR A 350 2.80 -3.64 -17.84
C TYR A 350 3.09 -4.75 -16.84
N ARG A 351 2.21 -5.74 -16.72
CA ARG A 351 2.36 -6.85 -15.77
C ARG A 351 3.61 -7.67 -16.04
N THR A 352 3.93 -7.89 -17.30
CA THR A 352 5.17 -8.56 -17.71
C THR A 352 6.40 -7.73 -17.31
N ALA A 353 6.37 -6.42 -17.57
CA ALA A 353 7.45 -5.52 -17.18
C ALA A 353 7.63 -5.44 -15.65
N LEU A 354 6.53 -5.34 -14.90
CA LEU A 354 6.53 -5.36 -13.44
C LEU A 354 7.12 -6.65 -12.89
N GLN A 355 6.71 -7.82 -13.43
CA GLN A 355 7.24 -9.11 -13.02
C GLN A 355 8.74 -9.21 -13.27
N GLY A 356 9.21 -8.72 -14.42
CA GLY A 356 10.64 -8.65 -14.71
C GLY A 356 11.42 -7.76 -13.75
N ALA A 357 10.85 -6.61 -13.36
CA ALA A 357 11.45 -5.71 -12.36
C ALA A 357 11.50 -6.36 -10.97
N MET A 358 10.46 -7.08 -10.57
CA MET A 358 10.42 -7.83 -9.32
C MET A 358 11.48 -8.91 -9.23
N GLN A 359 11.65 -9.69 -10.31
CA GLN A 359 12.69 -10.72 -10.39
C GLN A 359 14.10 -10.11 -10.29
N ARG A 360 14.37 -9.04 -11.02
CA ARG A 360 15.64 -8.31 -10.89
C ARG A 360 15.88 -7.80 -9.47
N SER A 361 14.86 -7.25 -8.83
CA SER A 361 14.95 -6.75 -7.46
C SER A 361 15.31 -7.84 -6.46
N GLN A 362 14.79 -9.06 -6.60
CA GLN A 362 15.08 -10.18 -5.72
C GLN A 362 16.53 -10.66 -5.80
N THR A 363 17.13 -10.59 -6.99
CA THR A 363 18.51 -11.04 -7.24
C THR A 363 19.52 -9.90 -7.18
N ALA A 364 19.07 -8.67 -6.95
CA ALA A 364 19.89 -7.47 -7.01
C ALA A 364 20.90 -7.38 -5.85
N ASN A 365 22.15 -7.09 -6.20
CA ASN A 365 23.21 -6.76 -5.24
C ASN A 365 23.26 -5.26 -4.93
N SER A 366 22.68 -4.43 -5.78
CA SER A 366 22.63 -2.97 -5.68
C SER A 366 21.28 -2.50 -5.14
N SER A 367 21.27 -1.53 -4.23
CA SER A 367 20.06 -0.90 -3.71
C SER A 367 19.22 -0.22 -4.80
N ARG A 368 19.85 0.25 -5.88
CA ARG A 368 19.18 0.89 -7.02
C ARG A 368 18.27 -0.06 -7.78
N GLU A 369 18.69 -1.32 -7.96
CA GLU A 369 17.93 -2.35 -8.67
C GLU A 369 16.80 -2.93 -7.83
N LYS A 370 16.76 -2.61 -6.51
CA LYS A 370 15.71 -3.06 -5.59
C LYS A 370 14.43 -2.24 -5.67
N VAL A 371 14.47 -1.07 -6.29
CA VAL A 371 13.30 -0.18 -6.40
C VAL A 371 12.28 -0.78 -7.35
N VAL A 372 11.09 -1.09 -6.82
CA VAL A 372 9.90 -1.48 -7.59
C VAL A 372 8.69 -0.77 -7.00
N ILE A 373 8.10 0.15 -7.77
CA ILE A 373 6.91 0.89 -7.39
C ILE A 373 5.82 0.59 -8.43
N PRO A 374 4.88 -0.32 -8.13
CA PRO A 374 3.82 -0.69 -9.05
C PRO A 374 2.84 0.48 -9.27
N VAL A 375 2.05 0.42 -10.33
CA VAL A 375 0.92 1.33 -10.54
C VAL A 375 -0.14 1.05 -9.48
N PHE A 376 -0.29 1.96 -8.52
CA PHE A 376 -1.10 1.76 -7.33
C PHE A 376 -2.57 1.50 -7.63
N ASN A 377 -3.16 2.27 -8.54
CA ASN A 377 -4.55 2.10 -8.92
C ASN A 377 -4.85 0.75 -9.57
N LEU A 378 -3.90 0.17 -10.29
CA LEU A 378 -4.02 -1.20 -10.81
C LEU A 378 -3.91 -2.24 -9.71
N PHE A 379 -3.03 -2.03 -8.74
CA PHE A 379 -2.93 -2.90 -7.57
C PHE A 379 -4.23 -2.89 -6.74
N VAL A 380 -4.77 -1.72 -6.42
CA VAL A 380 -6.05 -1.59 -5.69
C VAL A 380 -7.20 -2.23 -6.48
N LYS A 381 -7.24 -2.05 -7.81
CA LYS A 381 -8.23 -2.69 -8.68
C LYS A 381 -8.14 -4.21 -8.62
N ASP A 382 -6.95 -4.79 -8.67
CA ASP A 382 -6.76 -6.24 -8.58
C ASP A 382 -7.21 -6.79 -7.22
N MET A 383 -6.86 -6.10 -6.14
CA MET A 383 -7.31 -6.42 -4.79
C MET A 383 -8.84 -6.38 -4.68
N TYR A 384 -9.47 -5.36 -5.24
CA TYR A 384 -10.93 -5.24 -5.28
C TYR A 384 -11.60 -6.41 -6.02
N PHE A 385 -11.10 -6.77 -7.20
CA PHE A 385 -11.64 -7.91 -7.94
C PHE A 385 -11.48 -9.22 -7.18
N LEU A 386 -10.31 -9.46 -6.59
CA LEU A 386 -10.08 -10.63 -5.74
C LEU A 386 -11.06 -10.68 -4.58
N HIS A 387 -11.30 -9.54 -3.94
CA HIS A 387 -12.24 -9.43 -2.84
C HIS A 387 -13.70 -9.70 -3.27
N LYS A 388 -14.11 -9.24 -4.46
CA LYS A 388 -15.47 -9.40 -4.98
C LYS A 388 -15.78 -10.78 -5.55
N ILE A 389 -14.79 -11.47 -6.12
CA ILE A 389 -14.98 -12.81 -6.69
C ILE A 389 -15.32 -13.84 -5.59
N HIS A 390 -14.78 -13.65 -4.38
CA HIS A 390 -14.94 -14.57 -3.26
C HIS A 390 -15.70 -13.94 -2.11
N THR A 391 -16.67 -14.66 -1.56
CA THR A 391 -17.37 -14.25 -0.32
C THR A 391 -16.46 -14.36 0.90
N ASN A 392 -16.74 -13.56 1.94
CA ASN A 392 -16.00 -13.62 3.21
C ASN A 392 -16.35 -14.89 4.00
N HIS A 393 -17.59 -15.38 3.86
CA HIS A 393 -18.07 -16.60 4.46
C HIS A 393 -18.48 -17.62 3.41
N LEU A 394 -18.27 -18.88 3.72
CA LEU A 394 -18.80 -20.01 2.98
C LEU A 394 -20.25 -20.29 3.41
N PRO A 395 -21.03 -21.09 2.64
CA PRO A 395 -22.43 -21.41 2.97
C PRO A 395 -22.60 -22.10 4.34
N ASN A 396 -21.58 -22.77 4.84
CA ASN A 396 -21.58 -23.39 6.18
C ASN A 396 -21.27 -22.41 7.33
N GLY A 397 -21.10 -21.10 7.03
CA GLY A 397 -20.77 -20.06 8.00
C GLY A 397 -19.28 -19.93 8.32
N HIS A 398 -18.42 -20.81 7.80
CA HIS A 398 -16.98 -20.69 7.97
C HIS A 398 -16.43 -19.45 7.27
N VAL A 399 -15.40 -18.85 7.85
CA VAL A 399 -14.59 -17.84 7.19
C VAL A 399 -13.88 -18.47 6.00
N ASN A 400 -13.97 -17.85 4.83
CA ASN A 400 -13.26 -18.28 3.62
C ASN A 400 -11.79 -17.88 3.72
N PHE A 401 -11.01 -18.69 4.44
CA PHE A 401 -9.62 -18.34 4.74
C PHE A 401 -8.72 -18.41 3.50
N LYS A 402 -9.09 -19.20 2.47
CA LYS A 402 -8.41 -19.22 1.17
C LYS A 402 -8.40 -17.86 0.50
N LYS A 403 -9.52 -17.11 0.56
CA LYS A 403 -9.61 -15.73 0.07
C LYS A 403 -8.60 -14.83 0.79
N PHE A 404 -8.54 -14.94 2.12
CA PHE A 404 -7.68 -14.08 2.94
C PHE A 404 -6.20 -14.41 2.81
N TRP A 405 -5.83 -15.67 2.55
CA TRP A 405 -4.48 -16.03 2.15
C TRP A 405 -4.03 -15.26 0.92
N GLU A 406 -4.87 -15.23 -0.10
CA GLU A 406 -4.54 -14.59 -1.38
C GLU A 406 -4.42 -13.07 -1.24
N ILE A 407 -5.37 -12.44 -0.54
CA ILE A 407 -5.33 -11.01 -0.25
C ILE A 407 -4.08 -10.65 0.57
N SER A 408 -3.83 -11.40 1.63
CA SER A 408 -2.71 -11.18 2.53
C SER A 408 -1.36 -11.33 1.84
N ARG A 409 -1.24 -12.32 0.93
CA ARG A 409 -0.04 -12.52 0.12
C ARG A 409 0.24 -11.31 -0.77
N GLN A 410 -0.77 -10.79 -1.47
CA GLN A 410 -0.60 -9.61 -2.33
C GLN A 410 -0.25 -8.36 -1.51
N ILE A 411 -0.89 -8.16 -0.36
CA ILE A 411 -0.54 -7.06 0.55
C ILE A 411 0.90 -7.21 1.05
N HIS A 412 1.31 -8.40 1.45
CA HIS A 412 2.66 -8.66 1.94
C HIS A 412 3.72 -8.38 0.87
N GLU A 413 3.48 -8.83 -0.37
CA GLU A 413 4.37 -8.54 -1.51
C GLU A 413 4.46 -7.03 -1.78
N PHE A 414 3.33 -6.33 -1.81
CA PHE A 414 3.30 -4.88 -1.97
C PHE A 414 4.10 -4.17 -0.86
N MET A 415 3.89 -4.57 0.40
CA MET A 415 4.60 -3.98 1.54
C MET A 415 6.12 -4.22 1.46
N ALA A 416 6.56 -5.36 0.95
CA ALA A 416 7.99 -5.63 0.77
C ALA A 416 8.66 -4.63 -0.18
N TRP A 417 7.98 -4.20 -1.24
CA TRP A 417 8.51 -3.18 -2.16
C TRP A 417 8.52 -1.78 -1.57
N THR A 418 7.56 -1.48 -0.70
CA THR A 418 7.43 -0.14 -0.08
C THR A 418 8.44 0.11 1.04
N GLN A 419 9.11 -0.93 1.55
CA GLN A 419 10.11 -0.85 2.61
C GLN A 419 11.52 -0.53 2.09
N VAL A 420 11.69 -0.40 0.79
CA VAL A 420 12.99 -0.07 0.19
C VAL A 420 13.35 1.39 0.49
N GLU A 421 14.53 1.60 1.06
CA GLU A 421 15.11 2.94 1.24
C GLU A 421 15.53 3.49 -0.12
N CYS A 422 15.21 4.76 -0.39
CA CYS A 422 15.56 5.39 -1.65
C CYS A 422 17.09 5.51 -1.81
N PRO A 423 17.68 4.89 -2.85
CA PRO A 423 19.12 4.85 -3.02
C PRO A 423 19.74 6.10 -3.66
N PHE A 424 18.91 7.11 -3.95
CA PHE A 424 19.32 8.32 -4.65
C PHE A 424 19.47 9.49 -3.67
N GLU A 425 20.36 10.42 -3.99
CA GLU A 425 20.51 11.64 -3.22
C GLU A 425 19.29 12.56 -3.40
N LYS A 426 18.83 13.17 -2.32
CA LYS A 426 17.65 14.04 -2.29
C LYS A 426 18.01 15.48 -2.61
N ASP A 427 17.50 16.03 -3.72
CA ASP A 427 17.63 17.45 -4.07
C ASP A 427 16.44 18.24 -3.53
N LYS A 428 16.69 19.05 -2.50
CA LYS A 428 15.67 19.85 -1.83
C LYS A 428 14.96 20.86 -2.76
N LYS A 429 15.68 21.39 -3.75
CA LYS A 429 15.14 22.39 -4.68
C LYS A 429 14.15 21.75 -5.65
N ILE A 430 14.53 20.61 -6.24
CA ILE A 430 13.65 19.86 -7.14
C ILE A 430 12.44 19.32 -6.37
N GLN A 431 12.65 18.76 -5.16
CA GLN A 431 11.58 18.30 -4.27
C GLN A 431 10.57 19.42 -3.96
N SER A 432 11.07 20.59 -3.56
CA SER A 432 10.22 21.75 -3.28
C SER A 432 9.39 22.13 -4.49
N TYR A 433 10.00 22.16 -5.68
CA TYR A 433 9.27 22.46 -6.92
C TYR A 433 8.17 21.45 -7.20
N LEU A 434 8.48 20.16 -7.20
CA LEU A 434 7.50 19.09 -7.48
C LEU A 434 6.30 19.12 -6.51
N LEU A 435 6.56 19.45 -5.23
CA LEU A 435 5.55 19.49 -4.19
C LEU A 435 4.76 20.80 -4.11
N THR A 436 5.30 21.92 -4.63
CA THR A 436 4.70 23.25 -4.45
C THR A 436 4.37 23.99 -5.74
N ALA A 437 4.81 23.48 -6.90
CA ALA A 437 4.50 24.11 -8.19
C ALA A 437 2.97 24.22 -8.38
N PRO A 438 2.48 25.38 -8.88
CA PRO A 438 1.06 25.57 -9.12
C PRO A 438 0.59 24.65 -10.25
N VAL A 439 -0.54 24.01 -10.04
CA VAL A 439 -1.18 23.08 -10.95
C VAL A 439 -2.50 23.72 -11.44
N TYR A 440 -2.76 23.63 -12.73
CA TYR A 440 -4.01 24.14 -13.32
C TYR A 440 -5.16 23.15 -13.07
N SER A 441 -6.38 23.69 -12.85
CA SER A 441 -7.59 22.87 -12.92
C SER A 441 -7.82 22.38 -14.36
N GLU A 442 -8.68 21.39 -14.53
CA GLU A 442 -9.01 20.85 -15.85
C GLU A 442 -9.53 21.97 -16.79
N GLU A 443 -10.40 22.84 -16.30
CA GLU A 443 -10.93 23.97 -17.06
C GLU A 443 -9.80 24.96 -17.46
N ALA A 444 -8.88 25.24 -16.55
CA ALA A 444 -7.74 26.12 -16.81
C ALA A 444 -6.77 25.52 -17.83
N LEU A 445 -6.56 24.20 -17.81
CA LEU A 445 -5.78 23.46 -18.81
C LEU A 445 -6.40 23.58 -20.20
N PHE A 446 -7.73 23.42 -20.32
CA PHE A 446 -8.41 23.60 -21.60
C PHE A 446 -8.29 25.03 -22.13
N VAL A 447 -8.51 26.03 -21.27
CA VAL A 447 -8.37 27.46 -21.70
C VAL A 447 -6.95 27.72 -22.19
N ALA A 448 -5.92 27.31 -21.40
CA ALA A 448 -4.53 27.50 -21.81
C ALA A 448 -4.15 26.72 -23.08
N SER A 449 -4.74 25.54 -23.27
CA SER A 449 -4.57 24.74 -24.48
C SER A 449 -5.14 25.45 -25.70
N PHE A 450 -6.35 26.03 -25.62
CA PHE A 450 -6.95 26.81 -26.71
C PHE A 450 -6.20 28.13 -26.98
N GLU A 451 -5.61 28.74 -25.96
CA GLU A 451 -4.73 29.89 -26.13
C GLU A 451 -3.40 29.51 -26.82
N SER A 452 -2.99 28.29 -26.67
CA SER A 452 -1.75 27.73 -27.25
C SER A 452 -1.91 27.30 -28.70
N GLU A 453 -2.95 26.54 -29.00
CA GLU A 453 -3.38 26.14 -30.34
C GLU A 453 -4.89 26.35 -30.41
N GLY A 454 -5.31 27.34 -31.18
CA GLY A 454 -6.71 27.78 -31.25
C GLY A 454 -7.68 26.64 -31.54
N PRO A 455 -8.99 26.87 -31.27
CA PRO A 455 -10.03 25.88 -31.56
C PRO A 455 -10.10 25.57 -33.06
N GLU A 456 -10.25 24.31 -33.41
CA GLU A 456 -10.29 23.81 -34.78
C GLU A 456 -11.70 23.91 -35.40
N ASN A 457 -12.74 23.94 -34.56
CA ASN A 457 -14.13 23.96 -35.01
C ASN A 457 -15.02 24.87 -34.13
N HIS A 458 -16.28 25.08 -34.55
CA HIS A 458 -17.24 25.93 -33.84
C HIS A 458 -17.56 25.46 -32.44
N MET A 459 -17.71 24.14 -32.22
CA MET A 459 -18.00 23.55 -30.90
C MET A 459 -16.87 23.83 -29.92
N GLU A 460 -15.62 23.64 -30.31
CA GLU A 460 -14.46 23.97 -29.48
C GLU A 460 -14.39 25.48 -29.19
N LYS A 461 -14.73 26.32 -30.14
CA LYS A 461 -14.74 27.78 -29.95
C LYS A 461 -15.79 28.22 -28.92
N ASP A 462 -16.95 27.59 -28.93
CA ASP A 462 -18.02 27.89 -27.98
C ASP A 462 -17.71 27.31 -26.60
N SER A 463 -17.15 26.11 -26.53
CA SER A 463 -16.63 25.51 -25.29
C SER A 463 -15.55 26.38 -24.66
N TRP A 464 -14.59 26.86 -25.46
CA TRP A 464 -13.52 27.76 -24.99
C TRP A 464 -14.08 29.05 -24.39
N LYS A 465 -15.04 29.69 -25.06
CA LYS A 465 -15.70 30.93 -24.57
C LYS A 465 -16.42 30.69 -23.25
N ALA A 466 -17.18 29.59 -23.15
CA ALA A 466 -17.91 29.22 -21.94
C ALA A 466 -16.97 28.97 -20.76
N LEU A 467 -15.91 28.17 -20.95
CA LEU A 467 -14.91 27.87 -19.94
C LEU A 467 -14.20 29.15 -19.47
N ARG A 468 -13.79 30.01 -20.42
CA ARG A 468 -13.12 31.27 -20.09
C ARG A 468 -14.02 32.18 -19.25
N THR A 469 -15.29 32.29 -19.60
CA THR A 469 -16.28 33.09 -18.84
C THR A 469 -16.46 32.51 -17.42
N THR A 470 -16.59 31.20 -17.29
CA THR A 470 -16.73 30.52 -15.99
C THR A 470 -15.53 30.80 -15.09
N LEU A 471 -14.31 30.66 -15.60
CA LEU A 471 -13.10 30.90 -14.83
C LEU A 471 -12.93 32.38 -14.43
N LEU A 472 -13.33 33.32 -15.30
CA LEU A 472 -13.29 34.75 -14.98
C LEU A 472 -14.31 35.15 -13.91
N ASN A 473 -15.45 34.46 -13.85
CA ASN A 473 -16.48 34.70 -12.83
C ASN A 473 -16.19 34.06 -11.47
N ARG A 474 -15.34 33.02 -11.43
CA ARG A 474 -14.90 32.35 -10.17
C ARG A 474 -13.64 32.99 -9.55
N ALA A 475 -12.94 33.85 -10.28
CA ALA A 475 -11.73 34.55 -9.84
C ALA A 475 -12.04 35.98 -9.35
#